data_0f38fbd29ad971a79a1352ffcb0233ec
#
_entry.id   0f38fbd29ad971a79a1352ffcb0233ec
#
_cell.length_a   1.000
_cell.length_b   1.000
_cell.length_c   1.000
_cell.angle_alpha   90.00
_cell.angle_beta   90.00
_cell.angle_gamma   90.00
#
_symmetry.space_group_name_H-M   'P 1'
#
loop_
_entity.id
_entity.type
_entity.pdbx_description
1 polymer ?
#
loop_
_entity_poly.entity_id
_entity_poly.type
_entity_poly.pdbx_seq_one_letter_code
_entity_poly.pdbx_strand_id
1 'polypeptide(L)'
;MLQQVHSRHFQPLLGQTSHLTLPDGSCLPVRIETLEEAPRAKMPSSERMPFSVEFNSLESTDFVDGLCALEVPELGRLEGVFVSRVPPMGRDPAVGYFYIAFN
;
A
#
# COMPACT_ATOMS: atom_id res chain seq x y z
N MET A 1 -1.58 -13.98 -8.27
CA MET A 1 -2.38 -12.74 -8.20
C MET A 1 -1.51 -11.50 -7.99
N LEU A 2 -0.70 -11.44 -6.92
CA LEU A 2 0.08 -10.24 -6.64
C LEU A 2 1.14 -9.95 -7.70
N GLN A 3 1.67 -10.95 -8.37
CA GLN A 3 2.65 -10.74 -9.42
C GLN A 3 2.07 -10.05 -10.66
N GLN A 4 0.76 -9.94 -10.76
CA GLN A 4 0.09 -9.25 -11.86
C GLN A 4 -0.16 -7.77 -11.57
N VAL A 5 0.17 -7.32 -10.34
CA VAL A 5 -0.05 -5.94 -9.93
C VAL A 5 1.10 -5.08 -10.44
N HIS A 6 0.77 -4.00 -11.13
CA HIS A 6 1.75 -3.03 -11.64
C HIS A 6 1.47 -1.65 -11.07
N SER A 7 2.48 -0.78 -11.10
CA SER A 7 2.34 0.57 -10.57
C SER A 7 1.17 1.31 -11.22
N ARG A 8 0.93 1.10 -12.51
CA ARG A 8 -0.18 1.76 -13.22
C ARG A 8 -1.55 1.47 -12.61
N HIS A 9 -1.70 0.35 -11.90
CA HIS A 9 -2.96 0.01 -11.26
C HIS A 9 -3.26 0.91 -10.07
N PHE A 10 -2.23 1.49 -9.46
CA PHE A 10 -2.37 2.41 -8.33
C PHE A 10 -2.44 3.87 -8.74
N GLN A 11 -2.10 4.20 -9.99
CA GLN A 11 -2.13 5.59 -10.47
C GLN A 11 -3.48 6.28 -10.21
N PRO A 12 -4.62 5.64 -10.52
CA PRO A 12 -5.92 6.29 -10.26
C PRO A 12 -6.22 6.51 -8.79
N LEU A 13 -5.49 5.82 -7.90
CA LEU A 13 -5.73 5.91 -6.45
C LEU A 13 -4.93 7.02 -5.79
N LEU A 14 -3.95 7.60 -6.47
CA LEU A 14 -3.13 8.67 -5.88
C LEU A 14 -4.01 9.83 -5.42
N GLY A 15 -3.85 10.22 -4.14
CA GLY A 15 -4.63 11.29 -3.55
C GLY A 15 -6.05 10.91 -3.21
N GLN A 16 -6.46 9.67 -3.45
CA GLN A 16 -7.83 9.20 -3.22
C GLN A 16 -7.91 8.40 -1.92
N THR A 17 -9.13 8.38 -1.35
CA THR A 17 -9.40 7.55 -0.18
C THR A 17 -9.63 6.12 -0.60
N SER A 18 -8.99 5.20 0.09
CA SER A 18 -9.17 3.77 -0.08
C SER A 18 -9.45 3.13 1.27
N HIS A 19 -9.90 1.89 1.27
CA HIS A 19 -10.20 1.16 2.50
C HIS A 19 -9.33 -0.08 2.57
N LEU A 20 -8.51 -0.14 3.63
CA LEU A 20 -7.62 -1.24 3.88
C LEU A 20 -8.32 -2.20 4.85
N THR A 21 -8.42 -3.48 4.49
CA THR A 21 -8.93 -4.50 5.40
C THR A 21 -7.76 -5.07 6.19
N LEU A 22 -7.79 -4.87 7.50
CA LEU A 22 -6.73 -5.30 8.40
C LEU A 22 -6.81 -6.79 8.70
N PRO A 23 -5.75 -7.40 9.26
CA PRO A 23 -5.76 -8.83 9.56
C PRO A 23 -6.90 -9.29 10.48
N ASP A 24 -7.39 -8.41 11.34
CA ASP A 24 -8.51 -8.72 12.23
C ASP A 24 -9.88 -8.57 11.57
N GLY A 25 -9.91 -8.20 10.29
CA GLY A 25 -11.14 -8.00 9.54
C GLY A 25 -11.71 -6.59 9.61
N SER A 26 -11.13 -5.71 10.42
CA SER A 26 -11.59 -4.33 10.51
C SER A 26 -11.14 -3.55 9.27
N CYS A 27 -11.80 -2.43 9.02
CA CYS A 27 -11.54 -1.58 7.87
C CYS A 27 -10.91 -0.28 8.33
N LEU A 28 -9.79 0.10 7.68
CA LEU A 28 -9.10 1.35 7.98
C LEU A 28 -9.14 2.24 6.74
N PRO A 29 -9.76 3.43 6.82
CA PRO A 29 -9.72 4.36 5.70
C PRO A 29 -8.32 4.96 5.58
N VAL A 30 -7.79 4.98 4.37
CA VAL A 30 -6.43 5.46 4.08
C VAL A 30 -6.44 6.34 2.85
N ARG A 31 -5.39 7.16 2.70
CA ARG A 31 -5.17 7.94 1.49
C ARG A 31 -3.85 7.51 0.88
N ILE A 32 -3.88 7.17 -0.40
CA ILE A 32 -2.66 6.81 -1.14
C ILE A 32 -1.92 8.10 -1.46
N GLU A 33 -0.71 8.23 -0.93
CA GLU A 33 0.06 9.46 -1.04
C GLU A 33 1.14 9.41 -2.12
N THR A 34 1.87 8.29 -2.21
CA THR A 34 3.05 8.20 -3.05
C THR A 34 3.10 6.85 -3.76
N LEU A 35 3.54 6.88 -5.00
CA LEU A 35 3.75 5.71 -5.83
C LEU A 35 5.12 5.86 -6.48
N GLU A 36 6.03 4.92 -6.21
CA GLU A 36 7.40 5.05 -6.69
C GLU A 36 7.90 3.73 -7.26
N GLU A 37 8.41 3.76 -8.48
CA GLU A 37 9.06 2.61 -9.08
C GLU A 37 10.51 2.51 -8.62
N ALA A 38 11.02 1.29 -8.49
CA ALA A 38 12.36 1.01 -8.02
C ALA A 38 13.13 0.18 -9.06
N PRO A 39 13.60 0.82 -10.16
CA PRO A 39 14.29 0.09 -11.23
C PRO A 39 15.53 -0.66 -10.76
N ARG A 40 16.22 -0.13 -9.75
CA ARG A 40 17.43 -0.76 -9.22
C ARG A 40 17.16 -2.05 -8.46
N ALA A 41 15.91 -2.26 -8.03
CA ALA A 41 15.50 -3.48 -7.33
C ALA A 41 15.06 -4.56 -8.31
N LYS A 42 14.98 -4.26 -9.61
CA LYS A 42 14.53 -5.23 -10.60
C LYS A 42 15.62 -6.29 -10.83
N MET A 43 15.25 -7.53 -10.59
CA MET A 43 16.15 -8.68 -10.84
C MET A 43 15.97 -9.16 -12.28
N PRO A 44 16.97 -9.85 -12.87
CA PRO A 44 16.80 -10.39 -14.21
C PRO A 44 15.61 -11.33 -14.36
N SER A 45 15.21 -11.98 -13.26
CA SER A 45 14.04 -12.87 -13.25
C SER A 45 12.73 -12.15 -12.99
N SER A 46 12.75 -10.85 -12.72
CA SER A 46 11.53 -10.10 -12.41
C SER A 46 10.71 -9.88 -13.68
N GLU A 47 9.41 -10.17 -13.59
CA GLU A 47 8.48 -9.98 -14.70
C GLU A 47 7.85 -8.59 -14.68
N ARG A 48 7.99 -7.86 -13.59
CA ARG A 48 7.45 -6.51 -13.48
C ARG A 48 8.48 -5.57 -12.87
N MET A 49 8.29 -4.28 -13.12
CA MET A 49 9.07 -3.24 -12.47
C MET A 49 8.67 -3.20 -10.98
N PRO A 50 9.61 -3.42 -10.05
CA PRO A 50 9.31 -3.26 -8.63
C PRO A 50 8.84 -1.85 -8.32
N PHE A 51 7.89 -1.73 -7.41
CA PHE A 51 7.38 -0.41 -7.00
C PHE A 51 6.91 -0.46 -5.55
N SER A 52 6.76 0.71 -4.98
CA SER A 52 6.25 0.85 -3.62
C SER A 52 5.09 1.83 -3.59
N VAL A 53 4.24 1.66 -2.60
CA VAL A 53 3.09 2.52 -2.35
C VAL A 53 3.18 3.00 -0.91
N GLU A 54 3.11 4.31 -0.70
CA GLU A 54 3.01 4.87 0.64
C GLU A 54 1.62 5.47 0.82
N PHE A 55 1.06 5.29 2.00
CA PHE A 55 -0.25 5.82 2.32
C PHE A 55 -0.34 6.14 3.81
N ASN A 56 -1.31 6.97 4.17
CA ASN A 56 -1.56 7.30 5.57
C ASN A 56 -3.00 6.98 5.93
N SER A 57 -3.21 6.66 7.22
CA SER A 57 -4.56 6.48 7.71
C SER A 57 -5.24 7.85 7.83
N LEU A 58 -6.56 7.86 7.68
CA LEU A 58 -7.36 9.08 7.85
C LEU A 58 -7.84 9.26 9.29
N GLU A 59 -7.55 8.27 10.14
CA GLU A 59 -7.89 8.31 11.57
C GLU A 59 -6.79 7.62 12.36
N SER A 60 -6.81 7.79 13.67
CA SER A 60 -5.84 7.11 14.55
C SER A 60 -6.00 5.61 14.44
N THR A 61 -4.89 4.90 14.52
CA THR A 61 -4.90 3.44 14.46
C THR A 61 -3.71 2.88 15.21
N ASP A 62 -3.91 1.74 15.85
CA ASP A 62 -2.84 1.00 16.52
C ASP A 62 -2.21 -0.05 15.61
N PHE A 63 -2.71 -0.18 14.39
CA PHE A 63 -2.19 -1.17 13.45
C PHE A 63 -0.72 -0.88 13.13
N VAL A 64 0.12 -1.91 13.18
CA VAL A 64 1.56 -1.79 12.92
C VAL A 64 1.92 -2.46 11.60
N ASP A 65 1.72 -3.78 11.47
CA ASP A 65 2.02 -4.47 10.22
C ASP A 65 1.20 -5.76 10.12
N GLY A 66 1.14 -6.30 8.93
CA GLY A 66 0.47 -7.58 8.68
C GLY A 66 -0.05 -7.68 7.26
N LEU A 67 -0.67 -8.83 6.99
CA LEU A 67 -1.27 -9.11 5.69
C LEU A 67 -2.66 -8.48 5.63
N CYS A 68 -2.83 -7.59 4.67
CA CYS A 68 -4.06 -6.82 4.49
C CYS A 68 -4.67 -7.09 3.12
N ALA A 69 -5.86 -6.56 2.91
CA ALA A 69 -6.52 -6.59 1.62
C ALA A 69 -6.98 -5.19 1.25
N LEU A 70 -7.03 -4.90 -0.05
CA LEU A 70 -7.56 -3.63 -0.54
C LEU A 70 -8.11 -3.81 -1.96
N GLU A 71 -9.06 -2.94 -2.32
CA GLU A 71 -9.64 -2.94 -3.65
C GLU A 71 -8.80 -2.07 -4.58
N VAL A 72 -8.50 -2.58 -5.76
CA VAL A 72 -7.75 -1.84 -6.78
C VAL A 72 -8.55 -1.86 -8.08
N PRO A 73 -8.77 -0.71 -8.74
CA PRO A 73 -9.44 -0.69 -10.03
C PRO A 73 -8.80 -1.67 -11.00
N GLU A 74 -9.58 -2.28 -11.86
CA GLU A 74 -9.20 -3.31 -12.84
C GLU A 74 -8.88 -4.68 -12.24
N LEU A 75 -8.36 -4.74 -11.01
CA LEU A 75 -7.94 -5.99 -10.39
C LEU A 75 -8.92 -6.51 -9.35
N GLY A 76 -9.76 -5.64 -8.80
CA GLY A 76 -10.66 -6.00 -7.73
C GLY A 76 -9.94 -6.12 -6.40
N ARG A 77 -10.36 -7.07 -5.58
CA ARG A 77 -9.80 -7.24 -4.22
C ARG A 77 -8.45 -7.94 -4.27
N LEU A 78 -7.43 -7.27 -3.76
CA LEU A 78 -6.11 -7.88 -3.55
C LEU A 78 -6.03 -8.34 -2.11
N GLU A 79 -5.62 -9.59 -1.89
CA GLU A 79 -5.43 -10.15 -0.55
C GLU A 79 -3.97 -10.54 -0.35
N GLY A 80 -3.58 -10.74 0.90
CA GLY A 80 -2.23 -11.15 1.23
C GLY A 80 -1.18 -10.08 0.98
N VAL A 81 -1.58 -8.81 1.06
CA VAL A 81 -0.67 -7.68 0.83
C VAL A 81 -0.02 -7.30 2.15
N PHE A 82 1.30 -7.42 2.23
CA PHE A 82 2.01 -7.06 3.46
C PHE A 82 2.17 -5.55 3.57
N VAL A 83 1.63 -5.00 4.66
CA VAL A 83 1.66 -3.57 4.96
C VAL A 83 2.53 -3.35 6.19
N SER A 84 3.46 -2.41 6.11
CA SER A 84 4.34 -2.06 7.23
C SER A 84 4.14 -0.61 7.62
N ARG A 85 4.19 -0.33 8.93
CA ARG A 85 4.10 1.03 9.43
C ARG A 85 5.49 1.68 9.39
N VAL A 86 5.52 2.95 9.01
CA VAL A 86 6.75 3.74 8.99
C VAL A 86 6.60 4.94 9.93
N PRO A 87 7.73 5.52 10.40
CA PRO A 87 7.67 6.67 11.32
C PRO A 87 7.02 7.89 10.66
N PRO A 88 6.40 8.78 11.44
CA PRO A 88 5.81 10.00 10.90
C PRO A 88 6.80 10.93 10.20
N MET A 89 8.06 10.92 10.58
CA MET A 89 9.12 11.75 9.98
C MET A 89 8.75 13.24 9.98
N GLY A 90 8.27 13.74 11.11
CA GLY A 90 7.87 15.14 11.25
C GLY A 90 6.45 15.46 10.84
N ARG A 91 5.70 14.48 10.33
CA ARG A 91 4.29 14.65 9.99
C ARG A 91 3.42 14.45 11.23
N ASP A 92 2.11 14.55 11.06
CA ASP A 92 1.16 14.40 12.16
C ASP A 92 1.29 13.03 12.84
N PRO A 93 1.69 12.96 14.12
CA PRO A 93 1.84 11.67 14.81
C PRO A 93 0.53 11.02 15.20
N ALA A 94 -0.60 11.70 15.04
CA ALA A 94 -1.90 11.16 15.39
C ALA A 94 -2.40 10.10 14.41
N VAL A 95 -1.86 10.07 13.18
CA VAL A 95 -2.26 9.10 12.16
C VAL A 95 -1.11 8.15 11.85
N GLY A 96 -1.43 7.01 11.26
CA GLY A 96 -0.43 6.03 10.86
C GLY A 96 0.05 6.25 9.43
N TYR A 97 1.32 5.99 9.18
CA TYR A 97 1.93 6.05 7.85
C TYR A 97 2.42 4.66 7.51
N PHE A 98 2.11 4.20 6.29
CA PHE A 98 2.31 2.81 5.90
C PHE A 98 2.95 2.69 4.54
N TYR A 99 3.49 1.52 4.27
CA TYR A 99 4.28 1.24 3.09
C TYR A 99 4.00 -0.18 2.62
N ILE A 100 3.90 -0.36 1.30
CA ILE A 100 3.79 -1.65 0.64
C ILE A 100 4.88 -1.72 -0.43
N ALA A 101 5.64 -2.81 -0.44
CA ALA A 101 6.62 -3.06 -1.50
C ALA A 101 6.12 -4.20 -2.39
N PHE A 102 6.09 -3.94 -3.69
CA PHE A 102 5.80 -4.94 -4.71
C PHE A 102 7.08 -5.20 -5.52
N ASN A 103 7.69 -6.33 -5.31
CA ASN A 103 8.96 -6.69 -5.96
C ASN A 103 8.80 -7.40 -7.29
#